data_fe5451d9ff2280592ed9278706a38527
#
_entry.id   fe5451d9ff2280592ed9278706a38527
#
_cell.length_a   1.000
_cell.length_b   1.000
_cell.length_c   1.000
_cell.angle_alpha   90.00
_cell.angle_beta   90.00
_cell.angle_gamma   90.00
#
_symmetry.space_group_name_H-M   'P 1'
#
loop_
_entity.id
_entity.type
_entity.pdbx_description
1 polymer ?
#
loop_
_entity_poly.entity_id
_entity_poly.type
_entity_poly.pdbx_seq_one_letter_code
_entity_poly.pdbx_strand_id
1 'polypeptide(L)'
;KIVAQIEDFIRRFNSAESVEEQFAIDKEIDKVVSELRTNLSLANIRFTQNTKDEFYAKEYDYINEITPEIDNALNNLNKCYLNSKFKSALKERIPQIVFTNFLISAKSIDEKILADMVEENKLCTEYVTLMSGIVVEYRGEKLTTAQIKKYDSNPDRELRKGAYMALGKEMKRNGKKIDDIYDKLVKVRTRMAKKLGMVSFSELGYLRMTRNCYDSNDIAVFRENVKKYVVPVCCQIKEKIRKECGVDKLMVYDDGVYGREEAVPSGSAQDIVDNAEKMYSQMSGETKKLFETMKESEAFDLLSREGKWGGGYCTELSEYKLPFILSNFNGSSGDVDVLTHEFGHALAAFKSFDVNCGAAWAARQGTMETCEVHSMSMEYFAHRWMELFFGEKADIYRWQHIAESFCFLPYGTIVDYFQQTVYDYYNLTKRERNKFWASIEREFMPWMSV
;
A
#
# COMPACT_ATOMS: atom_id res chain seq x y z
N LYS A 1 -17.17 23.46 -3.71
CA LYS A 1 -17.32 23.96 -2.33
C LYS A 1 -15.99 23.87 -1.56
N ILE A 2 -15.36 22.70 -1.46
CA ILE A 2 -14.10 22.52 -0.69
C ILE A 2 -12.94 23.35 -1.25
N VAL A 3 -12.74 23.38 -2.57
CA VAL A 3 -11.69 24.20 -3.21
C VAL A 3 -11.87 25.68 -2.86
N ALA A 4 -13.08 26.22 -2.95
CA ALA A 4 -13.35 27.61 -2.59
C ALA A 4 -13.08 27.90 -1.09
N GLN A 5 -13.29 26.92 -0.21
CA GLN A 5 -12.97 27.04 1.22
C GLN A 5 -11.45 27.05 1.45
N ILE A 6 -10.69 26.22 0.72
CA ILE A 6 -9.21 26.23 0.78
C ILE A 6 -8.67 27.56 0.21
N GLU A 7 -9.24 28.09 -0.87
CA GLU A 7 -8.89 29.40 -1.42
C GLU A 7 -9.16 30.55 -0.42
N ASP A 8 -10.24 30.44 0.35
CA ASP A 8 -10.50 31.40 1.43
C ASP A 8 -9.43 31.35 2.53
N PHE A 9 -9.04 30.16 2.95
CA PHE A 9 -7.91 29.99 3.87
C PHE A 9 -6.61 30.59 3.32
N ILE A 10 -6.32 30.39 2.04
CA ILE A 10 -5.14 30.98 1.38
C ILE A 10 -5.18 32.51 1.48
N ARG A 11 -6.33 33.14 1.16
CA ARG A 11 -6.48 34.60 1.26
C ARG A 11 -6.28 35.09 2.68
N ARG A 12 -6.95 34.49 3.66
CA ARG A 12 -6.86 34.84 5.07
C ARG A 12 -5.47 34.65 5.62
N PHE A 13 -4.82 33.53 5.31
CA PHE A 13 -3.47 33.21 5.77
C PHE A 13 -2.43 34.22 5.25
N ASN A 14 -2.55 34.63 3.98
CA ASN A 14 -1.65 35.61 3.37
C ASN A 14 -1.89 37.03 3.87
N SER A 15 -3.12 37.39 4.22
CA SER A 15 -3.48 38.72 4.78
C SER A 15 -3.27 38.84 6.29
N ALA A 16 -3.02 37.74 7.02
CA ALA A 16 -2.81 37.75 8.45
C ALA A 16 -1.70 38.75 8.87
N GLU A 17 -1.95 39.50 9.92
CA GLU A 17 -1.04 40.53 10.43
C GLU A 17 -0.09 40.02 11.51
N SER A 18 -0.37 38.84 12.07
CA SER A 18 0.47 38.17 13.07
C SER A 18 0.62 36.67 12.82
N VAL A 19 1.62 36.05 13.43
CA VAL A 19 1.80 34.61 13.40
C VAL A 19 0.69 33.89 14.16
N GLU A 20 0.14 34.51 15.21
CA GLU A 20 -0.97 33.99 16.00
C GLU A 20 -2.24 33.87 15.15
N GLU A 21 -2.51 34.85 14.28
CA GLU A 21 -3.60 34.77 13.32
C GLU A 21 -3.40 33.63 12.34
N GLN A 22 -2.17 33.44 11.84
CA GLN A 22 -1.87 32.29 10.96
C GLN A 22 -2.10 30.95 11.67
N PHE A 23 -1.73 30.82 12.96
CA PHE A 23 -2.03 29.61 13.73
C PHE A 23 -3.51 29.44 14.07
N ALA A 24 -4.30 30.51 14.19
CA ALA A 24 -5.74 30.41 14.35
C ALA A 24 -6.38 29.85 13.08
N ILE A 25 -5.95 30.32 11.90
CA ILE A 25 -6.41 29.81 10.61
C ILE A 25 -5.94 28.36 10.39
N ASP A 26 -4.73 28.02 10.79
CA ASP A 26 -4.17 26.66 10.71
C ASP A 26 -5.03 25.63 11.46
N LYS A 27 -5.58 25.99 12.62
CA LYS A 27 -6.52 25.13 13.35
C LYS A 27 -7.85 24.91 12.62
N GLU A 28 -8.33 25.92 11.90
CA GLU A 28 -9.53 25.79 11.08
C GLU A 28 -9.23 24.87 9.87
N ILE A 29 -8.05 25.02 9.27
CA ILE A 29 -7.57 24.15 8.18
C ILE A 29 -7.51 22.70 8.65
N ASP A 30 -6.92 22.42 9.82
CA ASP A 30 -6.81 21.07 10.38
C ASP A 30 -8.18 20.38 10.47
N LYS A 31 -9.19 21.10 10.94
CA LYS A 31 -10.57 20.59 11.03
C LYS A 31 -11.14 20.25 9.65
N VAL A 32 -11.04 21.19 8.69
CA VAL A 32 -11.63 21.03 7.36
C VAL A 32 -10.90 19.94 6.56
N VAL A 33 -9.57 19.84 6.69
CA VAL A 33 -8.80 18.77 6.05
C VAL A 33 -9.10 17.40 6.66
N SER A 34 -9.33 17.34 7.98
CA SER A 34 -9.73 16.09 8.64
C SER A 34 -11.10 15.59 8.15
N GLU A 35 -12.09 16.50 8.03
CA GLU A 35 -13.41 16.20 7.45
C GLU A 35 -13.29 15.75 5.97
N LEU A 36 -12.51 16.46 5.18
CA LEU A 36 -12.26 16.12 3.77
C LEU A 36 -11.68 14.71 3.64
N ARG A 37 -10.61 14.41 4.38
CA ARG A 37 -9.96 13.09 4.35
C ARG A 37 -10.90 11.98 4.76
N THR A 38 -11.70 12.20 5.80
CA THR A 38 -12.73 11.23 6.21
C THR A 38 -13.69 10.91 5.07
N ASN A 39 -14.19 11.94 4.37
CA ASN A 39 -15.11 11.73 3.23
C ASN A 39 -14.45 10.99 2.06
N LEU A 40 -13.20 11.33 1.73
CA LEU A 40 -12.42 10.63 0.69
C LEU A 40 -12.18 9.16 1.07
N SER A 41 -11.81 8.89 2.32
CA SER A 41 -11.62 7.52 2.83
C SER A 41 -12.93 6.73 2.82
N LEU A 42 -14.05 7.31 3.22
CA LEU A 42 -15.36 6.64 3.20
C LEU A 42 -15.78 6.27 1.76
N ALA A 43 -15.58 7.16 0.79
CA ALA A 43 -15.89 6.85 -0.61
C ALA A 43 -15.02 5.70 -1.13
N ASN A 44 -13.73 5.70 -0.80
CA ASN A 44 -12.82 4.59 -1.14
C ASN A 44 -13.23 3.27 -0.46
N ILE A 45 -13.55 3.29 0.84
CA ILE A 45 -13.99 2.10 1.60
C ILE A 45 -15.22 1.49 0.94
N ARG A 46 -16.27 2.28 0.69
CA ARG A 46 -17.53 1.82 0.11
C ARG A 46 -17.34 1.21 -1.27
N PHE A 47 -16.55 1.86 -2.12
CA PHE A 47 -16.21 1.34 -3.44
C PHE A 47 -15.41 0.04 -3.36
N THR A 48 -14.37 -0.03 -2.54
CA THR A 48 -13.52 -1.22 -2.44
C THR A 48 -14.20 -2.40 -1.74
N GLN A 49 -15.17 -2.15 -0.87
CA GLN A 49 -16.02 -3.18 -0.28
C GLN A 49 -16.92 -3.87 -1.31
N ASN A 50 -17.38 -3.15 -2.33
CA ASN A 50 -18.18 -3.71 -3.42
C ASN A 50 -18.05 -2.85 -4.69
N THR A 51 -17.08 -3.19 -5.54
CA THR A 51 -16.83 -2.49 -6.82
C THR A 51 -17.98 -2.63 -7.85
N LYS A 52 -18.99 -3.49 -7.57
CA LYS A 52 -20.16 -3.71 -8.41
C LYS A 52 -21.36 -2.85 -8.00
N ASP A 53 -21.29 -2.16 -6.87
CA ASP A 53 -22.34 -1.24 -6.44
C ASP A 53 -22.29 0.03 -7.29
N GLU A 54 -23.34 0.25 -8.10
CA GLU A 54 -23.39 1.36 -9.04
C GLU A 54 -23.42 2.74 -8.37
N PHE A 55 -24.00 2.85 -7.17
CA PHE A 55 -24.06 4.11 -6.44
C PHE A 55 -22.68 4.50 -5.93
N TYR A 56 -22.00 3.58 -5.26
CA TYR A 56 -20.66 3.84 -4.71
C TYR A 56 -19.58 3.92 -5.79
N ALA A 57 -19.75 3.21 -6.91
CA ALA A 57 -18.87 3.39 -8.06
C ALA A 57 -18.98 4.82 -8.65
N LYS A 58 -20.20 5.37 -8.78
CA LYS A 58 -20.41 6.76 -9.24
C LYS A 58 -19.89 7.79 -8.23
N GLU A 59 -20.05 7.55 -6.92
CA GLU A 59 -19.47 8.39 -5.87
C GLU A 59 -17.94 8.42 -5.98
N TYR A 60 -17.32 7.25 -6.15
CA TYR A 60 -15.88 7.13 -6.29
C TYR A 60 -15.34 7.76 -7.58
N ASP A 61 -16.06 7.59 -8.70
CA ASP A 61 -15.73 8.25 -9.96
C ASP A 61 -15.75 9.79 -9.82
N TYR A 62 -16.79 10.32 -9.15
CA TYR A 62 -16.87 11.76 -8.87
C TYR A 62 -15.69 12.23 -8.00
N ILE A 63 -15.36 11.50 -6.94
CA ILE A 63 -14.19 11.80 -6.09
C ILE A 63 -12.91 11.82 -6.93
N ASN A 64 -12.70 10.81 -7.78
CA ASN A 64 -11.53 10.74 -8.66
C ASN A 64 -11.42 11.92 -9.64
N GLU A 65 -12.55 12.49 -10.06
CA GLU A 65 -12.55 13.66 -10.93
C GLU A 65 -12.17 14.94 -10.20
N ILE A 66 -12.61 15.12 -8.95
CA ILE A 66 -12.38 16.35 -8.18
C ILE A 66 -11.09 16.36 -7.37
N THR A 67 -10.55 15.19 -7.03
CA THR A 67 -9.33 15.06 -6.19
C THR A 67 -8.14 15.84 -6.74
N PRO A 68 -7.82 15.84 -8.05
CA PRO A 68 -6.72 16.64 -8.57
C PRO A 68 -6.85 18.14 -8.33
N GLU A 69 -8.06 18.71 -8.39
CA GLU A 69 -8.31 20.13 -8.07
C GLU A 69 -8.11 20.39 -6.57
N ILE A 70 -8.56 19.48 -5.73
CA ILE A 70 -8.38 19.55 -4.27
C ILE A 70 -6.89 19.49 -3.92
N ASP A 71 -6.16 18.54 -4.50
CA ASP A 71 -4.72 18.39 -4.29
C ASP A 71 -3.95 19.64 -4.74
N ASN A 72 -4.33 20.24 -5.87
CA ASN A 72 -3.75 21.48 -6.33
C ASN A 72 -4.05 22.65 -5.37
N ALA A 73 -5.28 22.76 -4.87
CA ALA A 73 -5.64 23.77 -3.87
C ALA A 73 -4.86 23.61 -2.57
N LEU A 74 -4.73 22.36 -2.06
CA LEU A 74 -3.90 22.06 -0.89
C LEU A 74 -2.41 22.35 -1.15
N ASN A 75 -1.92 22.07 -2.37
CA ASN A 75 -0.55 22.43 -2.74
C ASN A 75 -0.33 23.94 -2.75
N ASN A 76 -1.31 24.73 -3.21
CA ASN A 76 -1.24 26.18 -3.15
C ASN A 76 -1.29 26.69 -1.71
N LEU A 77 -2.04 26.02 -0.82
CA LEU A 77 -1.99 26.30 0.62
C LEU A 77 -0.61 25.99 1.21
N ASN A 78 0.04 24.87 0.83
CA ASN A 78 1.42 24.55 1.24
C ASN A 78 2.40 25.67 0.86
N LYS A 79 2.24 26.26 -0.34
CA LYS A 79 3.06 27.40 -0.79
C LYS A 79 2.88 28.64 0.09
N CYS A 80 1.72 28.85 0.71
CA CYS A 80 1.51 29.95 1.65
C CYS A 80 2.39 29.83 2.90
N TYR A 81 2.52 28.62 3.47
CA TYR A 81 3.44 28.38 4.58
C TYR A 81 4.90 28.58 4.16
N LEU A 82 5.27 28.14 2.95
CA LEU A 82 6.63 28.29 2.41
C LEU A 82 7.01 29.75 2.19
N ASN A 83 6.05 30.61 1.83
CA ASN A 83 6.24 32.00 1.46
C ASN A 83 5.77 32.98 2.54
N SER A 84 5.34 32.50 3.70
CA SER A 84 4.85 33.36 4.79
C SER A 84 5.91 34.38 5.24
N LYS A 85 5.47 35.63 5.44
CA LYS A 85 6.31 36.66 6.07
C LYS A 85 6.70 36.32 7.52
N PHE A 86 5.95 35.41 8.16
CA PHE A 86 6.22 34.90 9.51
C PHE A 86 6.91 33.51 9.51
N LYS A 87 7.49 33.08 8.40
CA LYS A 87 8.09 31.74 8.23
C LYS A 87 9.06 31.35 9.36
N SER A 88 9.85 32.28 9.86
CA SER A 88 10.78 32.01 10.97
C SER A 88 10.04 31.60 12.24
N ALA A 89 8.97 32.32 12.61
CA ALA A 89 8.16 32.00 13.77
C ALA A 89 7.31 30.73 13.55
N LEU A 90 6.83 30.48 12.33
CA LEU A 90 6.15 29.23 11.99
C LEU A 90 7.04 28.00 12.22
N LYS A 91 8.35 28.10 11.87
CA LYS A 91 9.33 27.00 12.07
C LYS A 91 9.59 26.66 13.54
N GLU A 92 9.22 27.50 14.48
CA GLU A 92 9.34 27.21 15.90
C GLU A 92 8.27 26.23 16.39
N ARG A 93 7.11 26.15 15.69
CA ARG A 93 5.95 25.33 16.06
C ARG A 93 5.58 24.28 15.04
N ILE A 94 6.10 24.36 13.81
CA ILE A 94 5.90 23.40 12.73
C ILE A 94 7.19 22.60 12.55
N PRO A 95 7.17 21.27 12.62
CA PRO A 95 8.35 20.43 12.38
C PRO A 95 9.01 20.73 11.04
N GLN A 96 10.33 20.74 11.00
CA GLN A 96 11.11 21.03 9.79
C GLN A 96 10.77 20.11 8.62
N ILE A 97 10.44 18.84 8.92
CA ILE A 97 10.07 17.85 7.90
C ILE A 97 8.81 18.25 7.12
N VAL A 98 7.85 18.93 7.76
CA VAL A 98 6.64 19.43 7.11
C VAL A 98 6.99 20.44 6.02
N PHE A 99 7.92 21.36 6.29
CA PHE A 99 8.41 22.31 5.27
C PHE A 99 9.12 21.60 4.13
N THR A 100 9.89 20.55 4.41
CA THR A 100 10.53 19.73 3.38
C THR A 100 9.47 19.06 2.50
N ASN A 101 8.44 18.48 3.10
CA ASN A 101 7.34 17.84 2.38
C ASN A 101 6.52 18.85 1.56
N PHE A 102 6.30 20.06 2.08
CA PHE A 102 5.66 21.14 1.32
C PHE A 102 6.47 21.55 0.09
N LEU A 103 7.80 21.61 0.19
CA LEU A 103 8.68 21.88 -0.96
C LEU A 103 8.60 20.78 -2.02
N ILE A 104 8.52 19.51 -1.60
CA ILE A 104 8.35 18.36 -2.49
C ILE A 104 6.99 18.43 -3.20
N SER A 105 5.91 18.66 -2.44
CA SER A 105 4.56 18.81 -2.97
C SER A 105 4.48 19.95 -3.99
N ALA A 106 5.11 21.10 -3.70
CA ALA A 106 5.13 22.25 -4.61
C ALA A 106 5.75 21.96 -5.99
N LYS A 107 6.58 20.91 -6.09
CA LYS A 107 7.21 20.46 -7.34
C LYS A 107 6.42 19.38 -8.06
N SER A 108 5.50 18.67 -7.36
CA SER A 108 4.85 17.46 -7.86
C SER A 108 3.46 17.72 -8.47
N ILE A 109 2.85 18.89 -8.22
CA ILE A 109 1.49 19.23 -8.67
C ILE A 109 1.48 20.65 -9.28
N ASP A 110 0.78 20.78 -10.43
CA ASP A 110 0.59 22.04 -11.14
C ASP A 110 -0.70 21.93 -11.97
N GLU A 111 -1.37 23.05 -12.21
CA GLU A 111 -2.63 23.10 -12.99
C GLU A 111 -2.52 22.41 -14.35
N LYS A 112 -1.35 22.50 -15.00
CA LYS A 112 -1.12 21.91 -16.34
C LYS A 112 -1.19 20.39 -16.39
N ILE A 113 -1.18 19.68 -15.24
CA ILE A 113 -1.26 18.21 -15.17
C ILE A 113 -2.58 17.69 -14.59
N LEU A 114 -3.51 18.54 -14.14
CA LEU A 114 -4.73 18.11 -13.46
C LEU A 114 -5.58 17.18 -14.33
N ALA A 115 -5.75 17.50 -15.62
CA ALA A 115 -6.46 16.64 -16.55
C ALA A 115 -5.80 15.26 -16.72
N ASP A 116 -4.46 15.20 -16.69
CA ASP A 116 -3.72 13.94 -16.75
C ASP A 116 -3.87 13.14 -15.45
N MET A 117 -3.96 13.80 -14.29
CA MET A 117 -4.23 13.14 -13.01
C MET A 117 -5.64 12.52 -13.00
N VAL A 118 -6.65 13.20 -13.54
CA VAL A 118 -7.99 12.63 -13.73
C VAL A 118 -7.95 11.39 -14.64
N GLU A 119 -7.21 11.45 -15.76
CA GLU A 119 -7.03 10.31 -16.65
C GLU A 119 -6.32 9.13 -15.93
N GLU A 120 -5.27 9.42 -15.16
CA GLU A 120 -4.57 8.42 -14.35
C GLU A 120 -5.52 7.73 -13.34
N ASN A 121 -6.32 8.51 -12.61
CA ASN A 121 -7.28 7.99 -11.64
C ASN A 121 -8.31 7.05 -12.30
N LYS A 122 -8.85 7.44 -13.47
CA LYS A 122 -9.78 6.60 -14.23
C LYS A 122 -9.15 5.28 -14.67
N LEU A 123 -7.89 5.30 -15.11
CA LEU A 123 -7.16 4.09 -15.48
C LEU A 123 -6.88 3.18 -14.28
N CYS A 124 -6.56 3.76 -13.12
CA CYS A 124 -6.40 3.00 -11.87
C CYS A 124 -7.72 2.33 -11.46
N THR A 125 -8.85 3.05 -11.56
CA THR A 125 -10.19 2.49 -11.28
C THR A 125 -10.54 1.37 -12.26
N GLU A 126 -10.25 1.55 -13.57
CA GLU A 126 -10.45 0.52 -14.59
C GLU A 126 -9.67 -0.76 -14.25
N TYR A 127 -8.42 -0.64 -13.80
CA TYR A 127 -7.61 -1.77 -13.35
C TYR A 127 -8.20 -2.46 -12.12
N VAL A 128 -8.58 -1.72 -11.09
CA VAL A 128 -9.17 -2.27 -9.86
C VAL A 128 -10.45 -3.04 -10.17
N THR A 129 -11.34 -2.45 -10.98
CA THR A 129 -12.60 -3.07 -11.40
C THR A 129 -12.37 -4.35 -12.23
N LEU A 130 -11.41 -4.31 -13.17
CA LEU A 130 -11.05 -5.48 -13.96
C LEU A 130 -10.54 -6.62 -13.08
N MET A 131 -9.62 -6.34 -12.16
CA MET A 131 -8.99 -7.35 -11.29
C MET A 131 -9.99 -7.95 -10.28
N SER A 132 -10.84 -7.13 -9.68
CA SER A 132 -11.87 -7.60 -8.74
C SER A 132 -12.98 -8.42 -9.41
N GLY A 133 -13.15 -8.26 -10.71
CA GLY A 133 -14.09 -9.04 -11.53
C GLY A 133 -13.57 -10.40 -12.01
N ILE A 134 -12.27 -10.71 -11.81
CA ILE A 134 -11.70 -12.00 -12.23
C ILE A 134 -12.16 -13.11 -11.30
N VAL A 135 -12.82 -14.12 -11.88
CA VAL A 135 -13.24 -15.33 -11.21
C VAL A 135 -12.45 -16.51 -11.78
N VAL A 136 -11.83 -17.28 -10.89
CA VAL A 136 -11.04 -18.47 -11.22
C VAL A 136 -11.87 -19.71 -10.89
N GLU A 137 -12.13 -20.55 -11.91
CA GLU A 137 -12.76 -21.86 -11.70
C GLU A 137 -11.70 -22.91 -11.38
N TYR A 138 -11.74 -23.45 -10.16
CA TYR A 138 -10.81 -24.49 -9.72
C TYR A 138 -11.52 -25.51 -8.84
N ARG A 139 -11.41 -26.79 -9.16
CA ARG A 139 -11.99 -27.94 -8.43
C ARG A 139 -13.51 -27.82 -8.20
N GLY A 140 -14.23 -27.22 -9.15
CA GLY A 140 -15.67 -27.02 -9.06
C GLY A 140 -16.10 -25.79 -8.25
N GLU A 141 -15.17 -25.07 -7.69
CA GLU A 141 -15.40 -23.80 -6.99
C GLU A 141 -15.14 -22.60 -7.91
N LYS A 142 -15.89 -21.52 -7.67
CA LYS A 142 -15.63 -20.19 -8.25
C LYS A 142 -14.94 -19.34 -7.19
N LEU A 143 -13.69 -19.01 -7.42
CA LEU A 143 -12.82 -18.32 -6.47
C LEU A 143 -12.40 -16.95 -7.00
N THR A 144 -12.28 -15.96 -6.12
CA THR A 144 -11.62 -14.69 -6.44
C THR A 144 -10.12 -14.91 -6.58
N THR A 145 -9.41 -13.90 -7.11
CA THR A 145 -7.94 -13.91 -7.18
C THR A 145 -7.28 -13.96 -5.80
N ALA A 146 -7.95 -13.48 -4.75
CA ALA A 146 -7.48 -13.59 -3.36
C ALA A 146 -7.75 -15.00 -2.79
N GLN A 147 -8.92 -15.56 -3.05
CA GLN A 147 -9.29 -16.88 -2.52
C GLN A 147 -8.46 -18.02 -3.10
N ILE A 148 -8.08 -17.96 -4.38
CA ILE A 148 -7.26 -19.02 -5.00
C ILE A 148 -5.86 -19.10 -4.38
N LYS A 149 -5.35 -18.01 -3.81
CA LYS A 149 -4.04 -17.97 -3.13
C LYS A 149 -3.96 -18.86 -1.89
N LYS A 150 -5.09 -19.32 -1.33
CA LYS A 150 -5.08 -20.32 -0.25
C LYS A 150 -4.35 -21.61 -0.63
N TYR A 151 -4.10 -21.83 -1.91
CA TYR A 151 -3.35 -23.00 -2.40
C TYR A 151 -1.85 -22.75 -2.55
N ASP A 152 -1.36 -21.51 -2.45
CA ASP A 152 0.05 -21.17 -2.77
C ASP A 152 1.04 -21.84 -1.80
N SER A 153 0.66 -22.04 -0.53
CA SER A 153 1.45 -22.71 0.51
C SER A 153 1.03 -24.17 0.76
N ASN A 154 0.02 -24.68 0.06
CA ASN A 154 -0.54 -26.01 0.31
C ASN A 154 0.55 -27.11 0.19
N PRO A 155 0.66 -28.08 1.13
CA PRO A 155 1.65 -29.17 1.05
C PRO A 155 1.56 -30.02 -0.21
N ASP A 156 0.38 -30.20 -0.78
CA ASP A 156 0.17 -30.95 -2.01
C ASP A 156 0.60 -30.10 -3.24
N ARG A 157 1.72 -30.51 -3.84
CA ARG A 157 2.32 -29.81 -4.98
C ARG A 157 1.41 -29.77 -6.22
N GLU A 158 0.61 -30.81 -6.46
CA GLU A 158 -0.29 -30.84 -7.61
C GLU A 158 -1.47 -29.88 -7.41
N LEU A 159 -1.92 -29.67 -6.15
CA LEU A 159 -2.91 -28.65 -5.85
C LEU A 159 -2.35 -27.23 -6.11
N ARG A 160 -1.13 -26.93 -5.64
CA ARG A 160 -0.48 -25.64 -5.92
C ARG A 160 -0.35 -25.39 -7.41
N LYS A 161 0.22 -26.36 -8.15
CA LYS A 161 0.39 -26.28 -9.60
C LYS A 161 -0.94 -26.07 -10.32
N GLY A 162 -1.98 -26.83 -9.92
CA GLY A 162 -3.31 -26.71 -10.51
C GLY A 162 -3.93 -25.33 -10.29
N ALA A 163 -3.83 -24.80 -9.08
CA ALA A 163 -4.31 -23.46 -8.74
C ALA A 163 -3.55 -22.38 -9.50
N TYR A 164 -2.23 -22.46 -9.55
CA TYR A 164 -1.38 -21.54 -10.31
C TYR A 164 -1.75 -21.54 -11.81
N MET A 165 -1.93 -22.71 -12.41
CA MET A 165 -2.33 -22.84 -13.81
C MET A 165 -3.74 -22.29 -14.08
N ALA A 166 -4.69 -22.50 -13.15
CA ALA A 166 -6.03 -21.98 -13.26
C ALA A 166 -6.04 -20.43 -13.20
N LEU A 167 -5.33 -19.85 -12.24
CA LEU A 167 -5.14 -18.40 -12.14
C LEU A 167 -4.44 -17.86 -13.39
N GLY A 168 -3.35 -18.49 -13.82
CA GLY A 168 -2.57 -18.09 -14.99
C GLY A 168 -3.41 -18.10 -16.29
N LYS A 169 -4.35 -19.03 -16.44
CA LYS A 169 -5.29 -19.07 -17.56
C LYS A 169 -6.19 -17.82 -17.60
N GLU A 170 -6.76 -17.42 -16.45
CA GLU A 170 -7.61 -16.24 -16.40
C GLU A 170 -6.80 -14.93 -16.53
N MET A 171 -5.60 -14.87 -15.95
CA MET A 171 -4.67 -13.75 -16.15
C MET A 171 -4.29 -13.60 -17.64
N LYS A 172 -3.99 -14.70 -18.32
CA LYS A 172 -3.71 -14.70 -19.77
C LYS A 172 -4.91 -14.24 -20.60
N ARG A 173 -6.13 -14.67 -20.23
CA ARG A 173 -7.38 -14.27 -20.89
C ARG A 173 -7.60 -12.76 -20.81
N ASN A 174 -7.28 -12.14 -19.67
CA ASN A 174 -7.42 -10.72 -19.42
C ASN A 174 -6.14 -9.93 -19.77
N GLY A 175 -5.04 -10.61 -20.10
CA GLY A 175 -3.70 -10.03 -20.24
C GLY A 175 -3.63 -8.85 -21.22
N LYS A 176 -4.36 -8.93 -22.35
CA LYS A 176 -4.41 -7.79 -23.29
C LYS A 176 -4.99 -6.53 -22.65
N LYS A 177 -6.09 -6.66 -21.88
CA LYS A 177 -6.73 -5.51 -21.22
C LYS A 177 -5.82 -4.92 -20.14
N ILE A 178 -5.19 -5.80 -19.34
CA ILE A 178 -4.24 -5.40 -18.29
C ILE A 178 -3.06 -4.64 -18.92
N ASP A 179 -2.47 -5.19 -19.97
CA ASP A 179 -1.38 -4.55 -20.70
C ASP A 179 -1.77 -3.21 -21.31
N ASP A 180 -3.00 -3.07 -21.86
CA ASP A 180 -3.47 -1.84 -22.47
C ASP A 180 -3.67 -0.74 -21.42
N ILE A 181 -4.18 -1.09 -20.23
CA ILE A 181 -4.29 -0.16 -19.10
C ILE A 181 -2.90 0.27 -18.66
N TYR A 182 -1.97 -0.66 -18.48
CA TYR A 182 -0.60 -0.36 -18.06
C TYR A 182 0.11 0.56 -19.06
N ASP A 183 -0.03 0.30 -20.35
CA ASP A 183 0.55 1.12 -21.42
C ASP A 183 0.00 2.55 -21.42
N LYS A 184 -1.31 2.72 -21.20
CA LYS A 184 -1.95 4.03 -21.01
C LYS A 184 -1.41 4.74 -19.76
N LEU A 185 -1.26 4.02 -18.63
CA LEU A 185 -0.68 4.57 -17.39
C LEU A 185 0.76 5.05 -17.59
N VAL A 186 1.61 4.29 -18.27
CA VAL A 186 2.98 4.72 -18.60
C VAL A 186 2.96 5.99 -19.43
N LYS A 187 2.08 6.09 -20.42
CA LYS A 187 1.96 7.28 -21.29
C LYS A 187 1.48 8.53 -20.55
N VAL A 188 0.41 8.42 -19.75
CA VAL A 188 -0.14 9.57 -19.01
C VAL A 188 0.86 10.06 -17.97
N ARG A 189 1.50 9.16 -17.23
CA ARG A 189 2.52 9.48 -16.24
C ARG A 189 3.76 10.14 -16.85
N THR A 190 4.23 9.64 -17.99
CA THR A 190 5.33 10.26 -18.74
C THR A 190 4.94 11.66 -19.22
N ARG A 191 3.69 11.85 -19.68
CA ARG A 191 3.18 13.15 -20.12
C ARG A 191 3.14 14.15 -18.95
N MET A 192 2.70 13.74 -17.76
CA MET A 192 2.73 14.59 -16.56
C MET A 192 4.15 15.04 -16.21
N ALA A 193 5.10 14.12 -16.15
CA ALA A 193 6.49 14.45 -15.86
C ALA A 193 7.07 15.47 -16.86
N LYS A 194 6.84 15.27 -18.16
CA LYS A 194 7.28 16.20 -19.21
C LYS A 194 6.64 17.58 -19.08
N LYS A 195 5.34 17.67 -18.75
CA LYS A 195 4.67 18.94 -18.50
C LYS A 195 5.25 19.68 -17.29
N LEU A 196 5.77 18.97 -16.30
CA LEU A 196 6.46 19.54 -15.14
C LEU A 196 7.93 19.85 -15.41
N GLY A 197 8.45 19.57 -16.62
CA GLY A 197 9.84 19.82 -16.98
C GLY A 197 10.83 18.77 -16.48
N MET A 198 10.34 17.60 -16.08
CA MET A 198 11.16 16.48 -15.60
C MET A 198 11.59 15.58 -16.75
N VAL A 199 12.73 14.91 -16.59
CA VAL A 199 13.30 13.99 -17.58
C VAL A 199 12.45 12.74 -17.71
N SER A 200 12.02 12.17 -16.59
CA SER A 200 11.20 10.95 -16.54
C SER A 200 10.13 11.00 -15.45
N PHE A 201 9.18 10.08 -15.52
CA PHE A 201 8.21 9.92 -14.43
C PHE A 201 8.87 9.35 -13.16
N SER A 202 10.04 8.73 -13.24
CA SER A 202 10.79 8.31 -12.03
C SER A 202 11.02 9.48 -11.09
N GLU A 203 11.42 10.67 -11.60
CA GLU A 203 11.58 11.88 -10.79
C GLU A 203 10.27 12.32 -10.13
N LEU A 204 9.18 12.38 -10.90
CA LEU A 204 7.86 12.74 -10.38
C LEU A 204 7.35 11.70 -9.38
N GLY A 205 7.58 10.42 -9.63
CA GLY A 205 7.22 9.31 -8.74
C GLY A 205 7.89 9.42 -7.38
N TYR A 206 9.18 9.75 -7.33
CA TYR A 206 9.90 10.00 -6.08
C TYR A 206 9.29 11.16 -5.28
N LEU A 207 8.95 12.27 -5.95
CA LEU A 207 8.29 13.41 -5.30
C LEU A 207 6.89 13.03 -4.80
N ARG A 208 6.10 12.29 -5.60
CA ARG A 208 4.73 11.85 -5.23
C ARG A 208 4.73 10.85 -4.07
N MET A 209 5.78 10.05 -3.91
CA MET A 209 5.98 9.18 -2.74
C MET A 209 6.58 9.92 -1.54
N THR A 210 6.81 11.23 -1.66
CA THR A 210 7.41 12.06 -0.60
C THR A 210 8.77 11.53 -0.14
N ARG A 211 9.57 11.01 -1.07
CA ARG A 211 10.95 10.59 -0.80
C ARG A 211 11.81 11.82 -0.53
N ASN A 212 12.06 12.11 0.73
CA ASN A 212 12.61 13.40 1.19
C ASN A 212 14.05 13.33 1.69
N CYS A 213 14.66 12.13 1.79
CA CYS A 213 15.99 11.93 2.36
C CYS A 213 16.90 10.99 1.54
N TYR A 214 16.46 10.50 0.40
CA TYR A 214 17.24 9.66 -0.52
C TYR A 214 16.75 9.83 -1.97
N ASP A 215 17.58 9.45 -2.92
CA ASP A 215 17.31 9.55 -4.35
C ASP A 215 17.51 8.21 -5.09
N SER A 216 17.39 8.24 -6.43
CA SER A 216 17.53 7.03 -7.27
C SER A 216 18.94 6.43 -7.24
N ASN A 217 19.99 7.21 -6.91
CA ASN A 217 21.35 6.69 -6.78
C ASN A 217 21.49 5.87 -5.50
N ASP A 218 20.90 6.34 -4.38
CA ASP A 218 20.86 5.60 -3.13
C ASP A 218 20.13 4.26 -3.32
N ILE A 219 19.01 4.27 -4.06
CA ILE A 219 18.26 3.05 -4.38
C ILE A 219 19.05 2.12 -5.31
N ALA A 220 19.83 2.65 -6.25
CA ALA A 220 20.73 1.83 -7.07
C ALA A 220 21.78 1.09 -6.21
N VAL A 221 22.36 1.77 -5.22
CA VAL A 221 23.27 1.13 -4.24
C VAL A 221 22.53 0.09 -3.40
N PHE A 222 21.32 0.38 -2.96
CA PHE A 222 20.48 -0.57 -2.22
C PHE A 222 20.22 -1.85 -3.05
N ARG A 223 19.86 -1.72 -4.33
CA ARG A 223 19.64 -2.85 -5.24
C ARG A 223 20.88 -3.74 -5.37
N GLU A 224 22.06 -3.14 -5.54
CA GLU A 224 23.32 -3.90 -5.60
C GLU A 224 23.61 -4.62 -4.26
N ASN A 225 23.30 -3.99 -3.13
CA ASN A 225 23.45 -4.62 -1.81
C ASN A 225 22.47 -5.79 -1.63
N VAL A 226 21.21 -5.67 -2.04
CA VAL A 226 20.24 -6.79 -2.02
C VAL A 226 20.76 -7.94 -2.85
N LYS A 227 21.22 -7.67 -4.09
CA LYS A 227 21.76 -8.70 -4.97
C LYS A 227 22.98 -9.40 -4.37
N LYS A 228 23.88 -8.63 -3.74
CA LYS A 228 25.14 -9.14 -3.21
C LYS A 228 24.98 -9.89 -1.89
N TYR A 229 24.11 -9.44 -1.00
CA TYR A 229 24.05 -9.92 0.37
C TYR A 229 22.76 -10.69 0.70
N VAL A 230 21.61 -10.31 0.12
CA VAL A 230 20.32 -10.91 0.43
C VAL A 230 20.02 -12.09 -0.46
N VAL A 231 20.22 -11.96 -1.78
CA VAL A 231 19.96 -13.04 -2.75
C VAL A 231 20.67 -14.34 -2.40
N PRO A 232 21.97 -14.36 -1.99
CA PRO A 232 22.62 -15.59 -1.58
C PRO A 232 21.98 -16.27 -0.35
N VAL A 233 21.46 -15.49 0.62
CA VAL A 233 20.72 -16.01 1.77
C VAL A 233 19.40 -16.63 1.32
N CYS A 234 18.65 -15.95 0.46
CA CYS A 234 17.42 -16.48 -0.13
C CYS A 234 17.65 -17.79 -0.88
N CYS A 235 18.75 -17.89 -1.65
CA CYS A 235 19.14 -19.15 -2.30
C CYS A 235 19.37 -20.28 -1.30
N GLN A 236 19.99 -20.01 -0.14
CA GLN A 236 20.20 -21.01 0.90
C GLN A 236 18.88 -21.44 1.54
N ILE A 237 17.98 -20.48 1.84
CA ILE A 237 16.64 -20.75 2.35
C ILE A 237 15.87 -21.64 1.37
N LYS A 238 15.80 -21.26 0.10
CA LYS A 238 15.05 -21.99 -0.94
C LYS A 238 15.68 -23.37 -1.24
N GLU A 239 17.01 -23.50 -1.18
CA GLU A 239 17.68 -24.80 -1.30
C GLU A 239 17.37 -25.74 -0.12
N LYS A 240 17.28 -25.22 1.12
CA LYS A 240 16.81 -25.98 2.27
C LYS A 240 15.39 -26.48 2.03
N ILE A 241 14.47 -25.59 1.61
CA ILE A 241 13.08 -25.91 1.30
C ILE A 241 12.99 -26.97 0.20
N ARG A 242 13.75 -26.83 -0.89
CA ARG A 242 13.81 -27.81 -1.97
C ARG A 242 14.13 -29.22 -1.47
N LYS A 243 15.15 -29.33 -0.60
CA LYS A 243 15.56 -30.60 0.00
C LYS A 243 14.49 -31.17 0.93
N GLU A 244 13.91 -30.34 1.78
CA GLU A 244 12.83 -30.74 2.70
C GLU A 244 11.59 -31.24 1.95
N CYS A 245 11.21 -30.57 0.86
CA CYS A 245 10.10 -30.97 0.01
C CYS A 245 10.41 -32.19 -0.88
N GLY A 246 11.70 -32.61 -0.98
CA GLY A 246 12.11 -33.77 -1.76
C GLY A 246 11.92 -33.59 -3.26
N VAL A 247 12.04 -32.34 -3.78
CA VAL A 247 11.88 -32.05 -5.21
C VAL A 247 13.23 -31.74 -5.85
N ASP A 248 13.38 -32.13 -7.12
CA ASP A 248 14.62 -31.87 -7.87
C ASP A 248 14.81 -30.36 -8.14
N LYS A 249 13.70 -29.62 -8.30
CA LYS A 249 13.70 -28.21 -8.67
C LYS A 249 12.45 -27.52 -8.12
N LEU A 250 12.64 -26.31 -7.56
CA LEU A 250 11.51 -25.42 -7.23
C LEU A 250 11.00 -24.76 -8.51
N MET A 251 9.70 -24.79 -8.69
CA MET A 251 9.00 -24.11 -9.78
C MET A 251 8.30 -22.86 -9.23
N VAL A 252 7.86 -21.96 -10.09
CA VAL A 252 7.15 -20.72 -9.71
C VAL A 252 5.95 -20.98 -8.78
N TYR A 253 5.27 -22.10 -8.91
CA TYR A 253 4.15 -22.49 -8.04
C TYR A 253 4.60 -23.10 -6.70
N ASP A 254 5.90 -23.23 -6.46
CA ASP A 254 6.48 -23.65 -5.19
C ASP A 254 7.02 -22.45 -4.38
N ASP A 255 6.93 -21.22 -4.90
CA ASP A 255 7.55 -20.05 -4.27
C ASP A 255 6.93 -19.69 -2.91
N GLY A 256 5.63 -19.91 -2.73
CA GLY A 256 4.93 -19.72 -1.44
C GLY A 256 5.17 -20.82 -0.40
N VAL A 257 6.02 -21.82 -0.67
CA VAL A 257 6.30 -22.92 0.27
C VAL A 257 7.56 -22.63 1.06
N TYR A 258 7.49 -22.74 2.39
CA TYR A 258 8.60 -22.51 3.30
C TYR A 258 8.89 -23.69 4.24
N GLY A 259 8.39 -24.90 3.92
CA GLY A 259 8.61 -26.13 4.66
C GLY A 259 7.72 -27.27 4.19
N ARG A 260 7.85 -28.46 4.79
CA ARG A 260 6.99 -29.62 4.51
C ARG A 260 5.57 -29.45 5.05
N GLU A 261 5.45 -28.74 6.15
CA GLU A 261 4.19 -28.48 6.82
C GLU A 261 3.78 -27.04 6.64
N GLU A 262 2.50 -26.82 6.48
CA GLU A 262 1.90 -25.50 6.45
C GLU A 262 1.39 -25.13 7.85
N ALA A 263 1.73 -23.93 8.31
CA ALA A 263 1.12 -23.34 9.48
C ALA A 263 -0.19 -22.66 9.07
N VAL A 264 -1.31 -23.34 9.25
CA VAL A 264 -2.64 -22.80 9.01
C VAL A 264 -3.23 -22.36 10.34
N PRO A 265 -3.84 -21.16 10.44
CA PRO A 265 -4.47 -20.72 11.66
C PRO A 265 -5.62 -21.64 12.05
N SER A 266 -5.78 -21.85 13.36
CA SER A 266 -6.85 -22.70 13.90
C SER A 266 -8.15 -21.92 13.98
N GLY A 267 -9.25 -22.54 13.56
CA GLY A 267 -10.58 -21.97 13.69
C GLY A 267 -11.04 -21.12 12.50
N SER A 268 -12.03 -20.29 12.74
CA SER A 268 -12.66 -19.40 11.76
C SER A 268 -11.97 -18.03 11.72
N ALA A 269 -12.36 -17.19 10.76
CA ALA A 269 -11.95 -15.78 10.73
C ALA A 269 -12.31 -15.03 12.03
N GLN A 270 -13.42 -15.38 12.68
CA GLN A 270 -13.79 -14.79 13.97
C GLN A 270 -12.84 -15.24 15.08
N ASP A 271 -12.40 -16.49 15.08
CA ASP A 271 -11.40 -16.97 16.04
C ASP A 271 -10.06 -16.23 15.90
N ILE A 272 -9.65 -15.89 14.67
CA ILE A 272 -8.47 -15.05 14.41
C ILE A 272 -8.64 -13.67 15.07
N VAL A 273 -9.81 -13.02 14.88
CA VAL A 273 -10.11 -11.71 15.49
C VAL A 273 -10.12 -11.80 17.02
N ASP A 274 -10.73 -12.82 17.59
CA ASP A 274 -10.80 -13.02 19.06
C ASP A 274 -9.42 -13.32 19.65
N ASN A 275 -8.56 -14.03 18.94
CA ASN A 275 -7.18 -14.28 19.35
C ASN A 275 -6.31 -13.02 19.20
N ALA A 276 -6.56 -12.19 18.17
CA ALA A 276 -5.90 -10.89 18.04
C ALA A 276 -6.29 -9.94 19.19
N GLU A 277 -7.57 -9.93 19.60
CA GLU A 277 -8.02 -9.15 20.77
C GLU A 277 -7.27 -9.56 22.05
N LYS A 278 -7.12 -10.86 22.29
CA LYS A 278 -6.33 -11.38 23.43
C LYS A 278 -4.87 -10.95 23.34
N MET A 279 -4.27 -11.09 22.16
CA MET A 279 -2.89 -10.72 21.89
C MET A 279 -2.65 -9.23 22.17
N TYR A 280 -3.45 -8.34 21.55
CA TYR A 280 -3.29 -6.90 21.69
C TYR A 280 -3.63 -6.42 23.11
N SER A 281 -4.53 -7.09 23.81
CA SER A 281 -4.82 -6.80 25.22
C SER A 281 -3.65 -7.12 26.15
N GLN A 282 -2.81 -8.09 25.79
CA GLN A 282 -1.62 -8.47 26.54
C GLN A 282 -0.37 -7.67 26.11
N MET A 283 -0.36 -7.15 24.89
CA MET A 283 0.79 -6.44 24.33
C MET A 283 0.99 -5.08 25.01
N SER A 284 -0.05 -4.25 25.06
CA SER A 284 -0.05 -2.96 25.78
C SER A 284 -1.46 -2.43 26.03
N GLY A 285 -1.57 -1.47 26.95
CA GLY A 285 -2.86 -0.74 27.15
C GLY A 285 -3.30 0.04 25.92
N GLU A 286 -2.36 0.53 25.11
CA GLU A 286 -2.68 1.30 23.89
C GLU A 286 -3.20 0.40 22.77
N THR A 287 -2.54 -0.75 22.54
CA THR A 287 -2.99 -1.72 21.53
C THR A 287 -4.34 -2.32 21.91
N LYS A 288 -4.55 -2.61 23.19
CA LYS A 288 -5.84 -3.06 23.73
C LYS A 288 -6.94 -2.04 23.41
N LYS A 289 -6.76 -0.79 23.84
CA LYS A 289 -7.75 0.28 23.65
C LYS A 289 -8.09 0.47 22.17
N LEU A 290 -7.07 0.49 21.31
CA LEU A 290 -7.28 0.65 19.88
C LEU A 290 -8.10 -0.49 19.29
N PHE A 291 -7.71 -1.75 19.58
CA PHE A 291 -8.39 -2.92 19.03
C PHE A 291 -9.86 -2.99 19.47
N GLU A 292 -10.13 -2.75 20.78
CA GLU A 292 -11.48 -2.66 21.33
C GLU A 292 -12.30 -1.57 20.64
N THR A 293 -11.72 -0.36 20.48
CA THR A 293 -12.39 0.78 19.79
C THR A 293 -12.73 0.42 18.34
N MET A 294 -11.80 -0.19 17.60
CA MET A 294 -12.03 -0.60 16.21
C MET A 294 -13.11 -1.69 16.11
N LYS A 295 -13.11 -2.65 17.04
CA LYS A 295 -14.11 -3.73 17.09
C LYS A 295 -15.50 -3.18 17.40
N GLU A 296 -15.64 -2.33 18.42
CA GLU A 296 -16.90 -1.68 18.80
C GLU A 296 -17.47 -0.77 17.71
N SER A 297 -16.58 -0.17 16.90
CA SER A 297 -16.94 0.71 15.77
C SER A 297 -17.13 -0.04 14.45
N GLU A 298 -17.06 -1.38 14.44
CA GLU A 298 -17.12 -2.21 13.23
C GLU A 298 -16.11 -1.78 12.15
N ALA A 299 -14.92 -1.34 12.57
CA ALA A 299 -13.89 -0.78 11.71
C ALA A 299 -13.02 -1.85 11.02
N PHE A 300 -13.57 -3.03 10.77
CA PHE A 300 -12.94 -4.14 10.06
C PHE A 300 -13.86 -4.69 8.97
N ASP A 301 -13.32 -4.89 7.77
CA ASP A 301 -13.94 -5.70 6.72
C ASP A 301 -12.91 -6.74 6.24
N LEU A 302 -12.93 -7.93 6.84
CA LEU A 302 -11.85 -8.90 6.72
C LEU A 302 -12.13 -10.02 5.71
N LEU A 303 -13.43 -10.37 5.44
CA LEU A 303 -13.76 -11.52 4.63
C LEU A 303 -13.71 -11.24 3.13
N SER A 304 -13.11 -12.17 2.37
CA SER A 304 -13.10 -12.13 0.92
C SER A 304 -14.50 -12.45 0.35
N ARG A 305 -14.91 -11.71 -0.68
CA ARG A 305 -16.14 -11.93 -1.44
C ARG A 305 -16.02 -11.41 -2.87
N GLU A 306 -16.90 -11.90 -3.72
CA GLU A 306 -16.99 -11.43 -5.10
C GLU A 306 -17.33 -9.93 -5.17
N GLY A 307 -16.65 -9.21 -6.04
CA GLY A 307 -16.83 -7.77 -6.20
C GLY A 307 -16.06 -6.90 -5.19
N LYS A 308 -15.53 -7.48 -4.11
CA LYS A 308 -14.62 -6.77 -3.20
C LYS A 308 -13.25 -6.64 -3.84
N TRP A 309 -12.59 -5.50 -3.65
CA TRP A 309 -11.20 -5.32 -4.06
C TRP A 309 -10.29 -6.35 -3.36
N GLY A 310 -9.40 -6.99 -4.13
CA GLY A 310 -8.65 -8.16 -3.67
C GLY A 310 -7.38 -7.87 -2.87
N GLY A 311 -7.10 -6.61 -2.54
CA GLY A 311 -5.98 -6.22 -1.68
C GLY A 311 -6.37 -6.07 -0.21
N GLY A 312 -5.38 -5.67 0.62
CA GLY A 312 -5.57 -5.23 1.99
C GLY A 312 -5.08 -3.78 2.16
N TYR A 313 -5.63 -3.05 3.08
CA TYR A 313 -5.16 -1.73 3.48
C TYR A 313 -5.70 -1.32 4.85
N CYS A 314 -4.97 -0.44 5.51
CA CYS A 314 -5.48 0.39 6.58
C CYS A 314 -5.64 1.83 6.08
N THR A 315 -6.76 2.47 6.40
CA THR A 315 -6.99 3.91 6.17
C THR A 315 -7.49 4.56 7.43
N GLU A 316 -7.48 5.90 7.45
CA GLU A 316 -7.94 6.66 8.61
C GLU A 316 -9.23 7.43 8.32
N LEU A 317 -10.12 7.45 9.29
CA LEU A 317 -11.27 8.34 9.37
C LEU A 317 -10.91 9.47 10.34
N SER A 318 -10.18 10.47 9.84
CA SER A 318 -9.49 11.49 10.65
C SER A 318 -10.44 12.26 11.58
N GLU A 319 -11.67 12.58 11.14
CA GLU A 319 -12.69 13.27 11.93
C GLU A 319 -13.12 12.44 13.14
N TYR A 320 -13.19 11.12 13.00
CA TYR A 320 -13.56 10.18 14.06
C TYR A 320 -12.35 9.65 14.85
N LYS A 321 -11.13 10.00 14.43
CA LYS A 321 -9.88 9.47 14.99
C LYS A 321 -9.88 7.93 15.02
N LEU A 322 -10.41 7.33 13.97
CA LEU A 322 -10.65 5.91 13.86
C LEU A 322 -9.93 5.35 12.62
N PRO A 323 -9.02 4.40 12.77
CA PRO A 323 -8.51 3.60 11.65
C PRO A 323 -9.56 2.58 11.17
N PHE A 324 -9.49 2.21 9.90
CA PHE A 324 -10.30 1.17 9.29
C PHE A 324 -9.42 0.20 8.51
N ILE A 325 -9.64 -1.11 8.67
CA ILE A 325 -8.89 -2.17 7.98
C ILE A 325 -9.81 -2.93 7.03
N LEU A 326 -9.40 -3.00 5.75
CA LEU A 326 -9.96 -3.91 4.77
C LEU A 326 -8.97 -5.02 4.46
N SER A 327 -9.41 -6.27 4.43
CA SER A 327 -8.61 -7.44 4.08
C SER A 327 -9.43 -8.46 3.30
N ASN A 328 -8.83 -9.57 2.92
CA ASN A 328 -9.46 -10.65 2.16
C ASN A 328 -9.07 -12.02 2.73
N PHE A 329 -9.50 -12.31 3.95
CA PHE A 329 -9.22 -13.59 4.62
C PHE A 329 -9.63 -14.76 3.76
N ASN A 330 -8.75 -15.75 3.68
CA ASN A 330 -8.88 -16.91 2.81
C ASN A 330 -8.54 -18.24 3.50
N GLY A 331 -8.22 -18.21 4.81
CA GLY A 331 -7.91 -19.38 5.65
C GLY A 331 -6.42 -19.77 5.62
N SER A 332 -5.53 -18.95 5.07
CA SER A 332 -4.08 -19.17 5.12
C SER A 332 -3.41 -18.43 6.28
N SER A 333 -2.11 -18.68 6.53
CA SER A 333 -1.30 -17.90 7.47
C SER A 333 -1.33 -16.41 7.17
N GLY A 334 -1.44 -16.05 5.89
CA GLY A 334 -1.54 -14.67 5.43
C GLY A 334 -2.70 -13.87 6.04
N ASP A 335 -3.73 -14.52 6.59
CA ASP A 335 -4.81 -13.82 7.31
C ASP A 335 -4.30 -13.21 8.62
N VAL A 336 -3.38 -13.91 9.31
CA VAL A 336 -2.73 -13.41 10.53
C VAL A 336 -1.69 -12.34 10.17
N ASP A 337 -0.91 -12.58 9.12
CA ASP A 337 0.11 -11.63 8.63
C ASP A 337 -0.54 -10.28 8.28
N VAL A 338 -1.58 -10.30 7.44
CA VAL A 338 -2.28 -9.07 7.03
C VAL A 338 -2.94 -8.38 8.22
N LEU A 339 -3.60 -9.12 9.14
CA LEU A 339 -4.23 -8.50 10.30
C LEU A 339 -3.21 -7.78 11.18
N THR A 340 -2.06 -8.41 11.44
CA THR A 340 -1.00 -7.79 12.26
C THR A 340 -0.32 -6.63 11.54
N HIS A 341 -0.08 -6.76 10.24
CA HIS A 341 0.45 -5.70 9.38
C HIS A 341 -0.44 -4.46 9.39
N GLU A 342 -1.71 -4.61 9.01
CA GLU A 342 -2.65 -3.49 8.93
C GLU A 342 -2.93 -2.86 10.30
N PHE A 343 -2.87 -3.66 11.38
CA PHE A 343 -2.96 -3.13 12.73
C PHE A 343 -1.74 -2.29 13.12
N GLY A 344 -0.57 -2.56 12.58
CA GLY A 344 0.61 -1.70 12.71
C GLY A 344 0.36 -0.31 12.11
N HIS A 345 -0.24 -0.25 10.92
CA HIS A 345 -0.69 1.00 10.31
C HIS A 345 -1.77 1.68 11.17
N ALA A 346 -2.74 0.91 11.66
CA ALA A 346 -3.82 1.42 12.50
C ALA A 346 -3.28 2.07 13.79
N LEU A 347 -2.29 1.44 14.45
CA LEU A 347 -1.66 2.00 15.64
C LEU A 347 -0.91 3.30 15.33
N ALA A 348 -0.17 3.35 14.22
CA ALA A 348 0.52 4.56 13.80
C ALA A 348 -0.47 5.70 13.50
N ALA A 349 -1.55 5.43 12.76
CA ALA A 349 -2.61 6.38 12.50
C ALA A 349 -3.28 6.87 13.79
N PHE A 350 -3.62 5.95 14.71
CA PHE A 350 -4.22 6.29 15.99
C PHE A 350 -3.31 7.20 16.83
N LYS A 351 -2.01 6.92 16.87
CA LYS A 351 -1.03 7.76 17.56
C LYS A 351 -0.81 9.12 16.86
N SER A 352 -0.97 9.17 15.54
CA SER A 352 -0.83 10.43 14.80
C SER A 352 -1.89 11.46 15.18
N PHE A 353 -3.08 11.03 15.64
CA PHE A 353 -4.14 11.95 16.10
C PHE A 353 -3.77 12.73 17.36
N ASP A 354 -2.75 12.28 18.11
CA ASP A 354 -2.22 12.99 19.28
C ASP A 354 -1.21 14.10 18.89
N VAL A 355 -0.82 14.19 17.62
CA VAL A 355 0.10 15.22 17.12
C VAL A 355 -0.53 16.60 17.30
N ASN A 356 0.12 17.42 18.12
CA ASN A 356 -0.30 18.78 18.46
C ASN A 356 0.84 19.76 18.12
N CYS A 357 0.92 20.16 16.86
CA CYS A 357 1.86 21.17 16.37
C CYS A 357 1.18 22.04 15.32
N GLY A 358 1.85 23.09 14.84
CA GLY A 358 1.36 23.81 13.67
C GLY A 358 1.42 22.89 12.43
N ALA A 359 0.47 23.10 11.51
CA ALA A 359 0.24 22.26 10.33
C ALA A 359 0.08 20.76 10.69
N ALA A 360 -0.63 20.46 11.79
CA ALA A 360 -0.83 19.10 12.27
C ALA A 360 -1.45 18.20 11.20
N TRP A 361 -2.37 18.73 10.39
CA TRP A 361 -2.96 18.04 9.25
C TRP A 361 -1.93 17.50 8.22
N ALA A 362 -0.77 18.18 8.10
CA ALA A 362 0.33 17.72 7.24
C ALA A 362 1.36 16.89 8.02
N ALA A 363 1.58 17.20 9.31
CA ALA A 363 2.56 16.50 10.15
C ALA A 363 2.14 15.04 10.46
N ARG A 364 0.86 14.73 10.41
CA ARG A 364 0.32 13.37 10.63
C ARG A 364 0.61 12.42 9.46
N GLN A 365 1.02 12.94 8.31
CA GLN A 365 1.26 12.11 7.12
C GLN A 365 2.69 11.55 7.13
N GLY A 366 2.79 10.22 7.20
CA GLY A 366 4.05 9.50 6.98
C GLY A 366 4.41 9.42 5.49
N THR A 367 5.68 9.10 5.19
CA THR A 367 6.06 8.66 3.85
C THR A 367 5.65 7.21 3.62
N MET A 368 5.54 6.78 2.36
CA MET A 368 5.17 5.40 2.02
C MET A 368 6.09 4.38 2.71
N GLU A 369 7.40 4.62 2.70
CA GLU A 369 8.38 3.71 3.33
C GLU A 369 8.30 3.72 4.85
N THR A 370 8.03 4.87 5.46
CA THR A 370 7.90 4.99 6.92
C THR A 370 6.69 4.21 7.44
N CYS A 371 5.63 4.16 6.67
CA CYS A 371 4.43 3.40 7.03
C CYS A 371 4.77 1.91 7.24
N GLU A 372 5.61 1.33 6.38
CA GLU A 372 5.97 -0.10 6.48
C GLU A 372 6.89 -0.43 7.65
N VAL A 373 7.56 0.56 8.25
CA VAL A 373 8.28 0.36 9.52
C VAL A 373 7.28 -0.01 10.64
N HIS A 374 6.12 0.63 10.66
CA HIS A 374 5.10 0.37 11.67
C HIS A 374 4.41 -0.98 11.45
N SER A 375 4.00 -1.26 10.23
CA SER A 375 3.28 -2.47 9.87
C SER A 375 4.14 -3.73 10.02
N MET A 376 5.30 -3.76 9.40
CA MET A 376 6.20 -4.92 9.46
C MET A 376 6.75 -5.15 10.87
N SER A 377 7.00 -4.10 11.66
CA SER A 377 7.40 -4.26 13.07
C SER A 377 6.30 -4.92 13.90
N MET A 378 5.03 -4.58 13.65
CA MET A 378 3.91 -5.17 14.38
C MET A 378 3.77 -6.67 14.12
N GLU A 379 4.01 -7.13 12.90
CA GLU A 379 4.05 -8.56 12.58
C GLU A 379 5.05 -9.30 13.48
N TYR A 380 6.27 -8.74 13.64
CA TYR A 380 7.31 -9.34 14.49
C TYR A 380 7.02 -9.21 15.98
N PHE A 381 6.43 -8.11 16.44
CA PHE A 381 5.99 -8.00 17.84
C PHE A 381 4.92 -9.04 18.19
N ALA A 382 4.06 -9.40 17.24
CA ALA A 382 3.03 -10.43 17.40
C ALA A 382 3.59 -11.85 17.56
N HIS A 383 4.84 -12.13 17.13
CA HIS A 383 5.44 -13.47 17.19
C HIS A 383 5.35 -14.15 18.57
N ARG A 384 5.36 -13.37 19.66
CA ARG A 384 5.26 -13.89 21.02
C ARG A 384 3.95 -14.61 21.31
N TRP A 385 2.89 -14.35 20.52
CA TRP A 385 1.53 -14.87 20.74
C TRP A 385 1.05 -15.80 19.63
N MET A 386 1.95 -16.27 18.78
CA MET A 386 1.55 -17.11 17.63
C MET A 386 0.94 -18.45 18.02
N GLU A 387 1.18 -18.92 19.26
CA GLU A 387 0.49 -20.09 19.80
C GLU A 387 -1.04 -19.90 19.87
N LEU A 388 -1.53 -18.68 20.02
CA LEU A 388 -2.98 -18.39 20.00
C LEU A 388 -3.60 -18.69 18.63
N PHE A 389 -2.84 -18.54 17.55
CA PHE A 389 -3.32 -18.70 16.17
C PHE A 389 -2.97 -20.08 15.61
N PHE A 390 -1.79 -20.59 15.88
CA PHE A 390 -1.22 -21.76 15.22
C PHE A 390 -0.99 -22.95 16.15
N GLY A 391 -1.24 -22.82 17.47
CA GLY A 391 -1.02 -23.87 18.43
C GLY A 391 0.41 -24.43 18.40
N GLU A 392 0.56 -25.75 18.27
CA GLU A 392 1.86 -26.42 18.18
C GLU A 392 2.66 -26.06 16.91
N LYS A 393 2.03 -25.46 15.90
CA LYS A 393 2.69 -25.01 14.66
C LYS A 393 3.22 -23.59 14.71
N ALA A 394 3.16 -22.91 15.85
CA ALA A 394 3.63 -21.54 16.00
C ALA A 394 5.10 -21.34 15.57
N ASP A 395 6.00 -22.29 15.88
CA ASP A 395 7.40 -22.21 15.48
C ASP A 395 7.60 -22.43 13.97
N ILE A 396 6.73 -23.24 13.34
CA ILE A 396 6.71 -23.40 11.89
C ILE A 396 6.32 -22.07 11.24
N TYR A 397 5.27 -21.41 11.76
CA TYR A 397 4.86 -20.09 11.28
C TYR A 397 5.98 -19.06 11.43
N ARG A 398 6.60 -18.94 12.60
CA ARG A 398 7.71 -17.98 12.84
C ARG A 398 8.84 -18.17 11.83
N TRP A 399 9.21 -19.41 11.55
CA TRP A 399 10.21 -19.73 10.53
C TRP A 399 9.75 -19.28 9.14
N GLN A 400 8.53 -19.63 8.75
CA GLN A 400 7.95 -19.30 7.45
C GLN A 400 7.91 -17.78 7.25
N HIS A 401 7.38 -17.05 8.22
CA HIS A 401 7.27 -15.59 8.18
C HIS A 401 8.64 -14.88 8.04
N ILE A 402 9.65 -15.32 8.83
CA ILE A 402 11.01 -14.80 8.70
C ILE A 402 11.60 -15.10 7.31
N ALA A 403 11.48 -16.34 6.85
CA ALA A 403 12.01 -16.75 5.57
C ALA A 403 11.33 -16.01 4.40
N GLU A 404 10.01 -15.80 4.48
CA GLU A 404 9.23 -15.04 3.51
C GLU A 404 9.66 -13.58 3.48
N SER A 405 9.80 -12.92 4.63
CA SER A 405 10.26 -11.54 4.72
C SER A 405 11.64 -11.34 4.05
N PHE A 406 12.57 -12.28 4.26
CA PHE A 406 13.86 -12.25 3.55
C PHE A 406 13.71 -12.43 2.04
N CYS A 407 12.88 -13.39 1.61
CA CYS A 407 12.68 -13.69 0.18
C CYS A 407 11.83 -12.62 -0.52
N PHE A 408 11.06 -11.80 0.22
CA PHE A 408 10.34 -10.65 -0.32
C PHE A 408 11.29 -9.53 -0.78
N LEU A 409 12.42 -9.30 -0.10
CA LEU A 409 13.34 -8.21 -0.43
C LEU A 409 13.83 -8.20 -1.88
N PRO A 410 14.28 -9.33 -2.47
CA PRO A 410 14.61 -9.39 -3.89
C PRO A 410 13.41 -9.07 -4.79
N TYR A 411 12.21 -9.58 -4.47
CA TYR A 411 11.00 -9.31 -5.24
C TYR A 411 10.61 -7.82 -5.21
N GLY A 412 10.52 -7.21 -4.02
CA GLY A 412 10.25 -5.79 -3.88
C GLY A 412 11.27 -4.92 -4.62
N THR A 413 12.54 -5.33 -4.59
CA THR A 413 13.63 -4.65 -5.30
C THR A 413 13.46 -4.69 -6.82
N ILE A 414 13.07 -5.82 -7.41
CA ILE A 414 12.85 -5.90 -8.86
C ILE A 414 11.61 -5.14 -9.31
N VAL A 415 10.58 -5.02 -8.46
CA VAL A 415 9.39 -4.18 -8.75
C VAL A 415 9.79 -2.72 -8.92
N ASP A 416 10.58 -2.18 -7.97
CA ASP A 416 11.11 -0.81 -8.06
C ASP A 416 12.01 -0.63 -9.29
N TYR A 417 12.95 -1.54 -9.50
CA TYR A 417 13.88 -1.49 -10.63
C TYR A 417 13.16 -1.57 -11.99
N PHE A 418 12.15 -2.43 -12.08
CA PHE A 418 11.32 -2.54 -13.27
C PHE A 418 10.59 -1.24 -13.57
N GLN A 419 9.94 -0.64 -12.55
CA GLN A 419 9.22 0.61 -12.73
C GLN A 419 10.14 1.75 -13.15
N GLN A 420 11.27 1.92 -12.48
CA GLN A 420 12.26 2.94 -12.86
C GLN A 420 12.65 2.77 -14.33
N THR A 421 13.02 1.56 -14.75
CA THR A 421 13.42 1.29 -16.12
C THR A 421 12.31 1.57 -17.14
N VAL A 422 11.07 1.18 -16.82
CA VAL A 422 9.92 1.42 -17.71
C VAL A 422 9.64 2.91 -17.90
N TYR A 423 9.80 3.72 -16.85
CA TYR A 423 9.57 5.17 -16.94
C TYR A 423 10.75 5.92 -17.54
N ASP A 424 11.96 5.49 -17.29
CA ASP A 424 13.17 6.10 -17.90
C ASP A 424 13.25 5.75 -19.39
N TYR A 425 12.78 4.57 -19.80
CA TYR A 425 12.69 4.11 -21.18
C TYR A 425 11.22 3.90 -21.61
N TYR A 426 10.40 4.94 -21.48
CA TYR A 426 8.93 4.88 -21.67
C TYR A 426 8.46 4.41 -23.05
N ASN A 427 9.35 4.29 -24.04
CA ASN A 427 9.05 3.76 -25.39
C ASN A 427 9.19 2.24 -25.48
N LEU A 428 9.58 1.54 -24.41
CA LEU A 428 9.65 0.08 -24.40
C LEU A 428 8.30 -0.53 -24.78
N THR A 429 8.35 -1.45 -25.76
CA THR A 429 7.19 -2.26 -26.12
C THR A 429 6.83 -3.23 -24.99
N LYS A 430 5.60 -3.73 -25.00
CA LYS A 430 5.15 -4.78 -24.04
C LYS A 430 6.10 -5.97 -24.00
N ARG A 431 6.59 -6.40 -25.18
CA ARG A 431 7.55 -7.53 -25.30
C ARG A 431 8.89 -7.21 -24.66
N GLU A 432 9.40 -5.99 -24.81
CA GLU A 432 10.66 -5.55 -24.20
C GLU A 432 10.54 -5.45 -22.70
N ARG A 433 9.44 -4.89 -22.18
CA ARG A 433 9.12 -4.85 -20.73
C ARG A 433 9.11 -6.28 -20.15
N ASN A 434 8.41 -7.22 -20.79
CA ASN A 434 8.36 -8.61 -20.32
C ASN A 434 9.73 -9.30 -20.36
N LYS A 435 10.55 -9.02 -21.38
CA LYS A 435 11.93 -9.54 -21.44
C LYS A 435 12.81 -8.95 -20.32
N PHE A 436 12.64 -7.67 -20.06
CA PHE A 436 13.38 -7.01 -19.00
C PHE A 436 12.98 -7.58 -17.63
N TRP A 437 11.68 -7.69 -17.34
CA TRP A 437 11.21 -8.36 -16.12
C TRP A 437 11.85 -9.75 -15.95
N ALA A 438 11.73 -10.61 -16.96
CA ALA A 438 12.32 -11.95 -16.91
C ALA A 438 13.85 -11.96 -16.74
N SER A 439 14.56 -10.90 -17.15
CA SER A 439 16.01 -10.79 -16.93
C SER A 439 16.35 -10.45 -15.48
N ILE A 440 15.68 -9.46 -14.90
CA ILE A 440 15.92 -9.07 -13.51
C ILE A 440 15.39 -10.10 -12.51
N GLU A 441 14.29 -10.78 -12.83
CA GLU A 441 13.79 -11.90 -12.04
C GLU A 441 14.82 -13.04 -11.94
N ARG A 442 15.44 -13.44 -13.04
CA ARG A 442 16.53 -14.43 -13.02
C ARG A 442 17.77 -13.98 -12.25
N GLU A 443 18.03 -12.68 -12.20
CA GLU A 443 19.18 -12.12 -11.48
C GLU A 443 18.93 -12.07 -9.97
N PHE A 444 17.74 -11.64 -9.56
CA PHE A 444 17.39 -11.43 -8.16
C PHE A 444 16.68 -12.62 -7.48
N MET A 445 16.07 -13.49 -8.28
CA MET A 445 15.35 -14.69 -7.80
C MET A 445 15.81 -15.96 -8.55
N PRO A 446 17.13 -16.28 -8.54
CA PRO A 446 17.71 -17.34 -9.35
C PRO A 446 17.26 -18.76 -8.94
N TRP A 447 16.61 -18.92 -7.80
CA TRP A 447 16.03 -20.18 -7.34
C TRP A 447 14.74 -20.55 -8.05
N MET A 448 14.08 -19.57 -8.71
CA MET A 448 12.82 -19.80 -9.40
C MET A 448 13.04 -20.41 -10.79
N SER A 449 12.19 -21.35 -11.11
CA SER A 449 12.13 -21.99 -12.41
C SER A 449 10.72 -21.90 -12.99
N VAL A 450 10.66 -21.63 -14.28
CA VAL A 450 9.40 -21.50 -15.04
C VAL A 450 9.08 -22.79 -15.78
#